data_3a45d921e7f9f08348355ba9072ab6d3
#
_entry.id   3a45d921e7f9f08348355ba9072ab6d3
#
_cell.length_a   1.000
_cell.length_b   1.000
_cell.length_c   1.000
_cell.angle_alpha   90.00
_cell.angle_beta   90.00
_cell.angle_gamma   90.00
#
_symmetry.space_group_name_H-M   'P 1'
#
loop_
_entity.id
_entity.type
_entity.pdbx_description
1 polymer ?
#
loop_
_entity_poly.entity_id
_entity_poly.type
_entity_poly.pdbx_seq_one_letter_code
_entity_poly.pdbx_strand_id
1 'polypeptide(L)'
;LDISQIKQRLESIQNSCPRTRATECFCESINKIQEAEQDIIAVCNLEHSDTVTGTILFMQRGDSPTLINGTISGLQPGKHGFHIHEYGDLSKGCESAGAHYNPDGVDHGDLEQGHVGDLGNIEANDNGVAEFSIVSKRVDLTGDRSIVGRAAVVHADEDDLGQGGDEESLKTGNAGDRLACGVIVLAKTDT
;
A
#
# COMPACT_ATOMS: atom_id res chain seq x y z
N LEU A 1 13.49 -19.46 24.41
CA LEU A 1 12.66 -18.57 25.23
C LEU A 1 11.49 -18.14 24.36
N ASP A 2 10.28 -18.37 24.85
CA ASP A 2 9.04 -17.97 24.18
C ASP A 2 8.93 -16.43 24.18
N ILE A 3 8.45 -15.86 23.08
CA ILE A 3 8.27 -14.41 22.89
C ILE A 3 7.42 -13.80 24.02
N SER A 4 6.43 -14.52 24.52
CA SER A 4 5.59 -14.09 25.65
C SER A 4 6.40 -13.91 26.96
N GLN A 5 7.38 -14.79 27.21
CA GLN A 5 8.26 -14.70 28.37
C GLN A 5 9.28 -13.57 28.25
N ILE A 6 9.71 -13.24 27.03
CA ILE A 6 10.57 -12.09 26.76
C ILE A 6 9.79 -10.79 26.99
N LYS A 7 8.55 -10.69 26.51
CA LYS A 7 7.66 -9.53 26.76
C LYS A 7 7.41 -9.29 28.23
N GLN A 8 7.03 -10.30 29.00
CA GLN A 8 6.83 -10.19 30.46
C GLN A 8 8.09 -9.73 31.20
N ARG A 9 9.25 -10.20 30.77
CA ARG A 9 10.54 -9.81 31.38
C ARG A 9 10.90 -8.37 31.06
N LEU A 10 10.61 -7.88 29.83
CA LEU A 10 10.81 -6.50 29.41
C LEU A 10 9.90 -5.53 30.18
N GLU A 11 8.62 -5.88 30.35
CA GLU A 11 7.65 -5.11 31.17
C GLU A 11 8.07 -5.02 32.65
N SER A 12 8.59 -6.11 33.21
CA SER A 12 9.10 -6.14 34.58
C SER A 12 10.35 -5.25 34.76
N ILE A 13 11.21 -5.15 33.76
CA ILE A 13 12.40 -4.29 33.75
C ILE A 13 11.98 -2.81 33.65
N GLN A 14 11.03 -2.48 32.78
CA GLN A 14 10.48 -1.13 32.65
C GLN A 14 9.89 -0.58 33.96
N ASN A 15 9.19 -1.43 34.70
CA ASN A 15 8.52 -1.02 35.96
C ASN A 15 9.48 -0.92 37.17
N SER A 16 10.71 -1.44 37.06
CA SER A 16 11.68 -1.49 38.17
C SER A 16 12.88 -0.56 38.01
N CYS A 17 12.97 0.21 36.92
CA CYS A 17 14.19 0.99 36.61
C CYS A 17 14.17 2.39 37.24
N PRO A 18 15.21 2.80 37.98
CA PRO A 18 15.35 4.18 38.45
C PRO A 18 15.61 5.12 37.26
N ARG A 19 14.94 6.29 37.24
CA ARG A 19 15.05 7.29 36.17
C ARG A 19 16.45 7.90 36.12
N THR A 20 17.33 7.36 35.29
CA THR A 20 18.60 7.95 34.90
C THR A 20 18.64 8.18 33.38
N ARG A 21 19.49 9.09 32.92
CA ARG A 21 19.63 9.40 31.48
C ARG A 21 19.96 8.16 30.61
N ALA A 22 20.65 7.18 31.18
CA ALA A 22 20.95 5.91 30.52
C ALA A 22 19.73 4.98 30.44
N THR A 23 18.85 5.01 31.46
CA THR A 23 17.61 4.23 31.50
C THR A 23 16.53 4.83 30.59
N GLU A 24 16.48 6.16 30.43
CA GLU A 24 15.59 6.82 29.45
C GLU A 24 15.96 6.38 28.01
N CYS A 25 17.24 6.37 27.66
CA CYS A 25 17.70 5.90 26.34
C CYS A 25 17.40 4.40 26.09
N PHE A 26 17.48 3.57 27.14
CA PHE A 26 17.14 2.15 27.05
C PHE A 26 15.62 1.93 26.92
N CYS A 27 14.81 2.69 27.64
CA CYS A 27 13.34 2.66 27.54
C CYS A 27 12.87 3.16 26.16
N GLU A 28 13.48 4.21 25.60
CA GLU A 28 13.20 4.65 24.24
C GLU A 28 13.56 3.60 23.20
N SER A 29 14.66 2.87 23.39
CA SER A 29 15.05 1.78 22.50
C SER A 29 14.09 0.59 22.59
N ILE A 30 13.60 0.24 23.77
CA ILE A 30 12.58 -0.82 23.96
C ILE A 30 11.26 -0.40 23.34
N ASN A 31 10.83 0.84 23.52
CA ASN A 31 9.59 1.36 22.93
C ASN A 31 9.66 1.32 21.40
N LYS A 32 10.79 1.73 20.81
CA LYS A 32 11.02 1.61 19.35
C LYS A 32 10.98 0.16 18.86
N ILE A 33 11.49 -0.81 19.63
CA ILE A 33 11.43 -2.24 19.29
C ILE A 33 9.98 -2.74 19.39
N GLN A 34 9.21 -2.29 20.37
CA GLN A 34 7.79 -2.66 20.52
C GLN A 34 6.91 -2.02 19.46
N GLU A 35 7.18 -0.76 19.07
CA GLU A 35 6.50 -0.08 17.97
C GLU A 35 6.82 -0.74 16.61
N ALA A 36 8.06 -1.23 16.42
CA ALA A 36 8.48 -1.94 15.20
C ALA A 36 7.81 -3.33 15.05
N GLU A 37 7.20 -3.89 16.07
CA GLU A 37 6.49 -5.17 16.02
C GLU A 37 4.98 -5.04 15.81
N GLN A 38 4.43 -3.80 15.83
CA GLN A 38 3.00 -3.59 15.65
C GLN A 38 2.62 -3.64 14.18
N ASP A 39 1.58 -4.42 13.86
CA ASP A 39 1.01 -4.44 12.52
C ASP A 39 0.32 -3.10 12.24
N ILE A 40 0.71 -2.45 11.15
CA ILE A 40 0.03 -1.28 10.62
C ILE A 40 -0.90 -1.77 9.52
N ILE A 41 -2.16 -1.39 9.63
CA ILE A 41 -3.18 -1.76 8.65
C ILE A 41 -3.76 -0.48 8.06
N ALA A 42 -3.85 -0.45 6.74
CA ALA A 42 -4.58 0.57 6.01
C ALA A 42 -5.63 -0.10 5.12
N VAL A 43 -6.67 0.62 4.79
CA VAL A 43 -7.76 0.18 3.95
C VAL A 43 -8.05 1.22 2.88
N CYS A 44 -8.41 0.76 1.70
CA CYS A 44 -8.95 1.57 0.63
C CYS A 44 -10.25 0.94 0.16
N ASN A 45 -11.34 1.70 0.18
CA ASN A 45 -12.59 1.34 -0.48
C ASN A 45 -12.64 2.09 -1.81
N LEU A 46 -12.81 1.36 -2.90
CA LEU A 46 -12.96 1.97 -4.22
C LEU A 46 -14.34 2.60 -4.34
N GLU A 47 -14.32 3.84 -4.76
CA GLU A 47 -15.48 4.72 -4.95
C GLU A 47 -15.37 5.38 -6.34
N HIS A 48 -16.19 6.38 -6.61
CA HIS A 48 -16.18 7.14 -7.87
C HIS A 48 -16.37 6.30 -9.14
N SER A 49 -17.14 5.19 -9.02
CA SER A 49 -17.57 4.34 -10.11
C SER A 49 -18.99 3.86 -9.87
N ASP A 50 -19.78 3.80 -10.93
CA ASP A 50 -21.14 3.26 -10.84
C ASP A 50 -21.18 1.71 -10.91
N THR A 51 -20.10 1.10 -11.39
CA THR A 51 -20.03 -0.33 -11.69
C THR A 51 -18.89 -1.06 -10.98
N VAL A 52 -17.73 -0.43 -10.80
CA VAL A 52 -16.55 -1.04 -10.20
C VAL A 52 -16.49 -0.68 -8.72
N THR A 53 -16.48 -1.69 -7.87
CA THR A 53 -16.38 -1.55 -6.41
C THR A 53 -15.38 -2.53 -5.86
N GLY A 54 -14.77 -2.22 -4.71
CA GLY A 54 -13.82 -3.14 -4.08
C GLY A 54 -13.27 -2.60 -2.79
N THR A 55 -12.60 -3.48 -2.07
CA THR A 55 -11.86 -3.15 -0.86
C THR A 55 -10.45 -3.73 -0.95
N ILE A 56 -9.47 -2.90 -0.64
CA ILE A 56 -8.06 -3.27 -0.62
C ILE A 56 -7.55 -3.07 0.82
N LEU A 57 -6.86 -4.08 1.35
CA LEU A 57 -6.20 -4.06 2.64
C LEU A 57 -4.69 -4.03 2.42
N PHE A 58 -4.01 -3.16 3.15
CA PHE A 58 -2.57 -3.04 3.18
C PHE A 58 -2.11 -3.37 4.61
N MET A 59 -1.14 -4.26 4.73
CA MET A 59 -0.59 -4.67 6.03
C MET A 59 0.92 -4.61 6.01
N GLN A 60 1.52 -3.94 6.98
CA GLN A 60 2.97 -3.85 7.15
C GLN A 60 3.33 -4.04 8.62
N ARG A 61 4.37 -4.83 8.87
CA ARG A 61 4.95 -5.02 10.20
C ARG A 61 6.37 -4.46 10.23
N GLY A 62 6.58 -3.37 10.98
CA GLY A 62 7.87 -2.69 11.01
C GLY A 62 8.35 -2.36 9.60
N ASP A 63 9.60 -2.71 9.29
CA ASP A 63 10.23 -2.49 7.98
C ASP A 63 10.02 -3.67 7.01
N SER A 64 9.08 -4.58 7.30
CA SER A 64 8.78 -5.70 6.38
C SER A 64 8.07 -5.23 5.13
N PRO A 65 8.14 -6.01 4.02
CA PRO A 65 7.34 -5.72 2.84
C PRO A 65 5.86 -5.57 3.16
N THR A 66 5.19 -4.65 2.47
CA THR A 66 3.75 -4.46 2.60
C THR A 66 2.99 -5.55 1.85
N LEU A 67 2.11 -6.25 2.55
CA LEU A 67 1.15 -7.19 1.96
C LEU A 67 -0.11 -6.42 1.56
N ILE A 68 -0.52 -6.57 0.31
CA ILE A 68 -1.67 -5.89 -0.31
C ILE A 68 -2.65 -6.96 -0.77
N ASN A 69 -3.81 -7.05 -0.12
CA ASN A 69 -4.87 -7.98 -0.48
C ASN A 69 -6.12 -7.22 -0.92
N GLY A 70 -6.75 -7.66 -1.98
CA GLY A 70 -7.95 -6.98 -2.45
C GLY A 70 -8.93 -7.89 -3.14
N THR A 71 -10.19 -7.42 -3.15
CA THR A 71 -11.27 -7.97 -3.97
C THR A 71 -11.93 -6.80 -4.67
N ILE A 72 -11.96 -6.85 -6.01
CA ILE A 72 -12.58 -5.82 -6.85
C ILE A 72 -13.59 -6.51 -7.77
N SER A 73 -14.78 -5.96 -7.87
CA SER A 73 -15.88 -6.49 -8.67
C SER A 73 -16.35 -5.46 -9.69
N GLY A 74 -16.97 -5.93 -10.78
CA GLY A 74 -17.52 -5.08 -11.84
C GLY A 74 -16.55 -4.78 -12.96
N LEU A 75 -15.41 -5.45 -12.99
CA LEU A 75 -14.40 -5.34 -14.04
C LEU A 75 -14.80 -6.13 -15.30
N GLN A 76 -14.21 -5.81 -16.44
CA GLN A 76 -14.22 -6.73 -17.58
C GLN A 76 -13.30 -7.92 -17.27
N PRO A 77 -13.58 -9.13 -17.78
CA PRO A 77 -12.64 -10.25 -17.64
C PRO A 77 -11.27 -9.94 -18.26
N GLY A 78 -10.21 -10.28 -17.55
CA GLY A 78 -8.83 -10.05 -18.00
C GLY A 78 -8.01 -9.21 -17.03
N LYS A 79 -6.90 -8.69 -17.51
CA LYS A 79 -5.95 -7.93 -16.70
C LYS A 79 -6.27 -6.43 -16.71
N HIS A 80 -6.01 -5.82 -15.56
CA HIS A 80 -6.22 -4.40 -15.32
C HIS A 80 -5.03 -3.83 -14.57
N GLY A 81 -4.47 -2.72 -15.05
CA GLY A 81 -3.45 -1.99 -14.32
C GLY A 81 -3.96 -1.55 -12.95
N PHE A 82 -3.14 -1.72 -11.93
CA PHE A 82 -3.44 -1.35 -10.56
C PHE A 82 -2.29 -0.56 -9.95
N HIS A 83 -2.55 0.71 -9.60
CA HIS A 83 -1.49 1.62 -9.18
C HIS A 83 -1.89 2.48 -7.97
N ILE A 84 -0.87 2.94 -7.24
CA ILE A 84 -1.02 4.01 -6.26
C ILE A 84 -0.67 5.33 -6.93
N HIS A 85 -1.60 6.28 -6.89
CA HIS A 85 -1.45 7.62 -7.44
C HIS A 85 -0.97 8.62 -6.39
N GLU A 86 -0.42 9.74 -6.86
CA GLU A 86 0.32 10.72 -6.05
C GLU A 86 -0.53 11.38 -4.96
N TYR A 87 -1.81 11.68 -5.26
CA TYR A 87 -2.70 12.39 -4.35
C TYR A 87 -3.91 11.55 -3.94
N GLY A 88 -4.39 11.75 -2.70
CA GLY A 88 -5.69 11.27 -2.25
C GLY A 88 -6.82 12.26 -2.55
N ASP A 89 -6.60 13.21 -3.46
CA ASP A 89 -7.63 14.15 -3.90
C ASP A 89 -8.55 13.45 -4.93
N LEU A 90 -9.81 13.28 -4.57
CA LEU A 90 -10.84 12.71 -5.44
C LEU A 90 -11.97 13.72 -5.74
N SER A 91 -11.70 15.01 -5.57
CA SER A 91 -12.70 16.10 -5.76
C SER A 91 -13.27 16.18 -7.18
N LYS A 92 -12.56 15.63 -8.16
CA LYS A 92 -13.00 15.51 -9.57
C LYS A 92 -12.97 14.04 -10.02
N GLY A 93 -13.35 13.13 -9.14
CA GLY A 93 -13.20 11.70 -9.38
C GLY A 93 -11.72 11.28 -9.40
N CYS A 94 -11.43 10.20 -10.10
CA CYS A 94 -10.08 9.62 -10.12
C CYS A 94 -9.02 10.50 -10.81
N GLU A 95 -9.44 11.47 -11.63
CA GLU A 95 -8.52 12.35 -12.36
C GLU A 95 -7.68 13.24 -11.43
N SER A 96 -8.25 13.71 -10.32
CA SER A 96 -7.53 14.55 -9.36
C SER A 96 -6.51 13.81 -8.51
N ALA A 97 -6.46 12.47 -8.59
CA ALA A 97 -5.42 11.67 -7.91
C ALA A 97 -4.00 11.89 -8.47
N GLY A 98 -3.86 12.56 -9.61
CA GLY A 98 -2.57 12.88 -10.22
C GLY A 98 -1.96 11.72 -11.00
N ALA A 99 -0.63 11.71 -11.13
CA ALA A 99 0.15 10.63 -11.76
C ALA A 99 0.37 9.46 -10.81
N HIS A 100 1.05 8.40 -11.27
CA HIS A 100 1.52 7.34 -10.40
C HIS A 100 2.47 7.90 -9.33
N TYR A 101 2.41 7.37 -8.12
CA TYR A 101 3.30 7.79 -7.03
C TYR A 101 4.75 7.40 -7.35
N ASN A 102 5.55 8.43 -7.69
CA ASN A 102 6.92 8.27 -8.18
C ASN A 102 7.90 9.19 -7.44
N PRO A 103 8.20 8.92 -6.16
CA PRO A 103 9.15 9.74 -5.41
C PRO A 103 10.59 9.60 -5.90
N ASP A 104 10.91 8.54 -6.65
CA ASP A 104 12.25 8.25 -7.14
C ASP A 104 12.54 8.90 -8.50
N GLY A 105 11.52 9.38 -9.22
CA GLY A 105 11.67 10.02 -10.53
C GLY A 105 12.19 9.06 -11.61
N VAL A 106 11.74 7.80 -11.57
CA VAL A 106 12.09 6.75 -12.56
C VAL A 106 10.98 6.59 -13.58
N ASP A 107 11.23 5.84 -14.66
CA ASP A 107 10.21 5.47 -15.61
C ASP A 107 9.25 4.42 -15.01
N HIS A 108 8.03 4.33 -15.58
CA HIS A 108 7.07 3.28 -15.26
C HIS A 108 7.63 1.90 -15.58
N GLY A 109 7.23 0.91 -14.79
CA GLY A 109 7.71 -0.45 -14.97
C GLY A 109 6.98 -1.47 -14.11
N ASP A 110 7.67 -2.58 -13.84
CA ASP A 110 7.14 -3.62 -12.98
C ASP A 110 7.24 -3.27 -11.49
N LEU A 111 6.71 -4.14 -10.64
CA LEU A 111 6.68 -4.02 -9.17
C LEU A 111 8.07 -3.79 -8.53
N GLU A 112 9.15 -4.22 -9.19
CA GLU A 112 10.51 -4.16 -8.64
C GLU A 112 11.28 -2.92 -9.12
N GLN A 113 11.02 -2.43 -10.35
CA GLN A 113 11.84 -1.41 -11.02
C GLN A 113 11.10 -0.12 -11.37
N GLY A 114 9.76 -0.16 -11.51
CA GLY A 114 8.92 0.99 -11.87
C GLY A 114 8.78 2.07 -10.79
N HIS A 115 7.72 2.86 -10.83
CA HIS A 115 7.37 3.79 -9.77
C HIS A 115 7.10 3.06 -8.46
N VAL A 116 7.19 3.72 -7.34
CA VAL A 116 6.77 3.11 -6.05
C VAL A 116 5.29 2.70 -6.10
N GLY A 117 4.48 3.46 -6.82
CA GLY A 117 3.04 3.20 -7.00
C GLY A 117 2.69 2.11 -8.00
N ASP A 118 3.65 1.56 -8.76
CA ASP A 118 3.37 0.54 -9.77
C ASP A 118 3.21 -0.83 -9.11
N LEU A 119 1.99 -1.34 -9.09
CA LEU A 119 1.65 -2.65 -8.52
C LEU A 119 1.39 -3.70 -9.60
N GLY A 120 1.54 -3.32 -10.88
CA GLY A 120 1.34 -4.17 -12.04
C GLY A 120 -0.13 -4.44 -12.33
N ASN A 121 -0.47 -5.66 -12.67
CA ASN A 121 -1.83 -6.05 -13.07
C ASN A 121 -2.53 -6.90 -12.00
N ILE A 122 -3.81 -6.66 -11.84
CA ILE A 122 -4.76 -7.59 -11.21
C ILE A 122 -5.57 -8.28 -12.32
N GLU A 123 -6.04 -9.50 -12.09
CA GLU A 123 -6.76 -10.26 -13.10
C GLU A 123 -8.19 -10.56 -12.66
N ALA A 124 -9.16 -10.10 -13.44
CA ALA A 124 -10.56 -10.37 -13.23
C ALA A 124 -10.97 -11.66 -13.95
N ASN A 125 -11.70 -12.52 -13.25
CA ASN A 125 -12.29 -13.74 -13.79
C ASN A 125 -13.49 -13.45 -14.71
N ASP A 126 -14.09 -14.51 -15.29
CA ASP A 126 -15.25 -14.40 -16.19
C ASP A 126 -16.48 -13.75 -15.57
N ASN A 127 -16.54 -13.64 -14.24
CA ASN A 127 -17.61 -12.95 -13.50
C ASN A 127 -17.27 -11.48 -13.21
N GLY A 128 -16.14 -10.99 -13.69
CA GLY A 128 -15.68 -9.62 -13.45
C GLY A 128 -15.17 -9.36 -12.04
N VAL A 129 -14.65 -10.40 -11.36
CA VAL A 129 -14.11 -10.32 -10.00
C VAL A 129 -12.62 -10.61 -10.02
N ALA A 130 -11.82 -9.67 -9.51
CA ALA A 130 -10.40 -9.84 -9.25
C ALA A 130 -10.19 -10.04 -7.74
N GLU A 131 -9.62 -11.18 -7.36
CA GLU A 131 -9.09 -11.45 -6.02
C GLU A 131 -7.57 -11.57 -6.11
N PHE A 132 -6.85 -10.75 -5.36
CA PHE A 132 -5.40 -10.69 -5.51
C PHE A 132 -4.66 -10.53 -4.18
N SER A 133 -3.40 -10.94 -4.20
CA SER A 133 -2.43 -10.75 -3.10
C SER A 133 -1.09 -10.34 -3.70
N ILE A 134 -0.63 -9.14 -3.35
CA ILE A 134 0.63 -8.57 -3.83
C ILE A 134 1.53 -8.31 -2.61
N VAL A 135 2.82 -8.59 -2.74
CA VAL A 135 3.84 -8.25 -1.73
C VAL A 135 4.80 -7.24 -2.34
N SER A 136 4.78 -6.01 -1.83
CA SER A 136 5.67 -4.95 -2.29
C SER A 136 6.72 -4.59 -1.23
N LYS A 137 7.97 -4.49 -1.65
CA LYS A 137 9.09 -3.99 -0.85
C LYS A 137 9.29 -2.48 -0.99
N ARG A 138 8.53 -1.85 -1.88
CA ARG A 138 8.70 -0.43 -2.24
C ARG A 138 7.60 0.45 -1.67
N VAL A 139 6.46 -0.15 -1.32
CA VAL A 139 5.31 0.52 -0.71
C VAL A 139 5.43 0.46 0.80
N ASP A 140 5.33 1.61 1.47
CA ASP A 140 5.34 1.72 2.92
C ASP A 140 4.04 2.34 3.43
N LEU A 141 3.62 1.97 4.64
CA LEU A 141 2.50 2.59 5.36
C LEU A 141 2.96 3.72 6.30
N THR A 142 4.26 3.86 6.49
CA THR A 142 4.88 4.91 7.34
C THR A 142 6.08 5.53 6.67
N GLY A 143 6.61 6.62 7.25
CA GLY A 143 7.81 7.28 6.75
C GLY A 143 7.61 8.06 5.45
N ASP A 144 8.71 8.43 4.82
CA ASP A 144 8.72 9.34 3.66
C ASP A 144 8.10 8.73 2.39
N ARG A 145 8.03 7.41 2.33
CA ARG A 145 7.44 6.66 1.20
C ARG A 145 6.01 6.20 1.48
N SER A 146 5.39 6.67 2.56
CA SER A 146 4.05 6.27 2.95
C SER A 146 3.04 6.54 1.84
N ILE A 147 2.21 5.52 1.59
CA ILE A 147 1.07 5.61 0.67
C ILE A 147 -0.23 6.02 1.38
N VAL A 148 -0.23 6.13 2.70
CA VAL A 148 -1.39 6.59 3.47
C VAL A 148 -1.74 8.03 3.09
N GLY A 149 -3.01 8.27 2.76
CA GLY A 149 -3.50 9.54 2.23
C GLY A 149 -3.35 9.72 0.72
N ARG A 150 -2.81 8.72 0.00
CA ARG A 150 -2.77 8.66 -1.47
C ARG A 150 -3.97 7.86 -1.99
N ALA A 151 -4.12 7.75 -3.31
CA ALA A 151 -5.20 7.01 -3.92
C ALA A 151 -4.71 5.70 -4.56
N ALA A 152 -5.44 4.61 -4.31
CA ALA A 152 -5.36 3.41 -5.15
C ALA A 152 -6.32 3.57 -6.33
N VAL A 153 -5.86 3.19 -7.52
CA VAL A 153 -6.61 3.31 -8.77
C VAL A 153 -6.55 2.00 -9.54
N VAL A 154 -7.70 1.53 -10.04
CA VAL A 154 -7.78 0.42 -10.99
C VAL A 154 -8.11 0.97 -12.38
N HIS A 155 -7.43 0.45 -13.40
CA HIS A 155 -7.48 0.92 -14.78
C HIS A 155 -8.28 0.02 -15.70
N ALA A 156 -8.62 0.53 -16.89
CA ALA A 156 -9.44 -0.18 -17.87
C ALA A 156 -8.71 -1.30 -18.59
N ASP A 157 -7.42 -1.08 -18.87
CA ASP A 157 -6.62 -1.94 -19.75
C ASP A 157 -5.48 -2.62 -18.98
N GLU A 158 -4.88 -3.62 -19.61
CA GLU A 158 -3.66 -4.26 -19.10
C GLU A 158 -2.51 -3.25 -19.09
N ASP A 159 -1.80 -3.19 -17.97
CA ASP A 159 -0.53 -2.50 -17.83
C ASP A 159 0.57 -3.29 -18.56
N ASP A 160 1.26 -2.66 -19.51
CA ASP A 160 2.35 -3.26 -20.30
C ASP A 160 3.70 -3.29 -19.56
N LEU A 161 3.75 -2.79 -18.32
CA LEU A 161 4.91 -2.77 -17.44
C LEU A 161 6.12 -2.00 -18.02
N GLY A 162 5.84 -0.95 -18.80
CA GLY A 162 6.88 -0.16 -19.46
C GLY A 162 7.50 -0.84 -20.70
N GLN A 163 6.86 -1.90 -21.22
CA GLN A 163 7.39 -2.71 -22.32
C GLN A 163 6.69 -2.44 -23.67
N GLY A 164 5.75 -1.51 -23.71
CA GLY A 164 5.00 -1.14 -24.93
C GLY A 164 5.85 -0.50 -26.02
N GLY A 165 6.99 0.08 -25.66
CA GLY A 165 7.95 0.63 -26.63
C GLY A 165 7.62 2.05 -27.09
N ASP A 166 6.68 2.73 -26.42
CA ASP A 166 6.32 4.12 -26.66
C ASP A 166 6.47 4.97 -25.38
N GLU A 167 6.29 6.29 -25.49
CA GLU A 167 6.49 7.22 -24.40
C GLU A 167 5.42 7.06 -23.30
N GLU A 168 4.19 6.71 -23.66
CA GLU A 168 3.09 6.53 -22.72
C GLU A 168 3.29 5.26 -21.87
N SER A 169 3.84 4.20 -22.48
CA SER A 169 4.26 2.99 -21.77
C SER A 169 5.21 3.30 -20.60
N LEU A 170 6.17 4.20 -20.81
CA LEU A 170 7.15 4.61 -19.80
C LEU A 170 6.57 5.56 -18.74
N LYS A 171 5.32 6.01 -18.90
CA LYS A 171 4.63 6.89 -17.94
C LYS A 171 3.52 6.19 -17.19
N THR A 172 2.72 5.37 -17.88
CA THR A 172 1.45 4.84 -17.39
C THR A 172 1.24 3.36 -17.65
N GLY A 173 2.16 2.72 -18.40
CA GLY A 173 2.01 1.33 -18.82
C GLY A 173 0.87 1.11 -19.82
N ASN A 174 0.40 2.18 -20.51
CA ASN A 174 -0.74 2.12 -21.41
C ASN A 174 -2.01 1.51 -20.78
N ALA A 175 -2.17 1.64 -19.45
CA ALA A 175 -3.23 0.99 -18.68
C ALA A 175 -4.63 1.59 -18.90
N GLY A 176 -4.74 2.66 -19.69
CA GLY A 176 -6.02 3.24 -20.09
C GLY A 176 -6.73 4.04 -19.00
N ASP A 177 -8.05 4.16 -19.15
CA ASP A 177 -8.90 4.98 -18.28
C ASP A 177 -8.90 4.50 -16.82
N ARG A 178 -9.22 5.40 -15.89
CA ARG A 178 -9.36 5.12 -14.45
C ARG A 178 -10.78 4.69 -14.15
N LEU A 179 -10.98 3.40 -13.87
CA LEU A 179 -12.31 2.82 -13.65
C LEU A 179 -12.87 3.12 -12.27
N ALA A 180 -12.02 3.03 -11.25
CA ALA A 180 -12.39 3.31 -9.85
C ALA A 180 -11.17 3.68 -9.03
N CYS A 181 -11.38 4.43 -7.98
CA CYS A 181 -10.32 4.87 -7.08
C CYS A 181 -10.83 5.02 -5.64
N GLY A 182 -9.90 5.05 -4.70
CA GLY A 182 -10.22 5.30 -3.30
C GLY A 182 -8.99 5.78 -2.53
N VAL A 183 -9.23 6.54 -1.46
CA VAL A 183 -8.15 7.00 -0.60
C VAL A 183 -7.72 5.90 0.35
N ILE A 184 -6.41 5.72 0.49
CA ILE A 184 -5.80 4.77 1.43
C ILE A 184 -5.78 5.44 2.81
N VAL A 185 -6.48 4.86 3.77
CA VAL A 185 -6.59 5.39 5.13
C VAL A 185 -6.17 4.35 6.17
N LEU A 186 -5.62 4.80 7.29
CA LEU A 186 -5.30 3.88 8.39
C LEU A 186 -6.57 3.23 8.92
N ALA A 187 -6.53 1.92 9.07
CA ALA A 187 -7.58 1.17 9.71
C ALA A 187 -7.37 1.16 11.24
N LYS A 188 -8.48 1.18 11.99
CA LYS A 188 -8.42 0.95 13.43
C LYS A 188 -8.05 -0.52 13.67
N THR A 189 -6.93 -0.73 14.33
CA THR A 189 -6.57 -2.04 14.87
C THR A 189 -7.23 -2.20 16.23
N ASP A 190 -8.15 -3.15 16.36
CA ASP A 190 -8.68 -3.50 17.69
C ASP A 190 -7.55 -4.22 18.46
N THR A 191 -7.04 -3.54 19.47
CA THR A 191 -6.04 -4.08 20.43
C THR A 191 -6.73 -4.89 21.51
#